data_ec57d0a8f174884924954c6522b914cd
#
_entry.id   ec57d0a8f174884924954c6522b914cd
#
_cell.length_a   1.000
_cell.length_b   1.000
_cell.length_c   1.000
_cell.angle_alpha   90.00
_cell.angle_beta   90.00
_cell.angle_gamma   90.00
#
_symmetry.space_group_name_H-M   'P 1'
#
loop_
_entity.id
_entity.type
_entity.pdbx_description
1 polymer ?
#
loop_
_entity_poly.entity_id
_entity_poly.type
_entity_poly.pdbx_seq_one_letter_code
_entity_poly.pdbx_strand_id
1 'polypeptide(L)'
;MTTDASAASAAAPFSIEVLEELLAQRFSCRAYKPEPVPRAIIERILRAAQRTPSWCNSQPWQVVITSGEATDRLRDALYPVAASGAPASGDFAFPREYRGVYLERRRESGFQLYNTLGIARGDKIAYAQQALENFKFFGAPHVAIITTDEALGVYGAVDCGGYVNNFLLAAQALGVATVPQAALAFHSAVIREHFSLGEHRRVVCGISFGYADHDHKINSYRTSRAAIDEVATFVGD
;
A
#
# COMPACT_ATOMS: atom_id res chain seq x y z
N MET A 1 55.59 23.45 -13.07
CA MET A 1 54.47 23.98 -12.28
C MET A 1 53.20 23.19 -12.68
N THR A 2 52.94 22.12 -11.96
CA THR A 2 51.77 21.25 -12.17
C THR A 2 50.68 21.74 -11.19
N THR A 3 49.66 22.36 -11.73
CA THR A 3 48.47 22.71 -10.97
C THR A 3 47.62 21.50 -10.81
N ASP A 4 47.62 20.94 -9.61
CA ASP A 4 46.75 19.90 -9.15
C ASP A 4 45.35 20.52 -8.92
N ALA A 5 44.43 20.29 -9.87
CA ALA A 5 43.05 20.68 -9.75
C ALA A 5 42.30 19.53 -9.06
N SER A 6 42.36 19.50 -7.71
CA SER A 6 41.46 18.72 -6.88
C SER A 6 40.03 19.16 -7.18
N ALA A 7 39.35 18.39 -8.05
CA ALA A 7 37.91 18.51 -8.22
C ALA A 7 37.25 18.04 -6.92
N ALA A 8 36.90 18.99 -6.05
CA ALA A 8 36.00 18.74 -4.93
C ALA A 8 34.68 18.23 -5.52
N SER A 9 34.41 16.93 -5.39
CA SER A 9 33.10 16.35 -5.66
C SER A 9 32.10 17.05 -4.76
N ALA A 10 31.30 17.95 -5.34
CA ALA A 10 30.16 18.52 -4.63
C ALA A 10 29.27 17.34 -4.20
N ALA A 11 29.15 17.11 -2.89
CA ALA A 11 28.25 16.11 -2.35
C ALA A 11 26.86 16.32 -2.98
N ALA A 12 26.28 15.26 -3.51
CA ALA A 12 24.94 15.34 -4.07
C ALA A 12 23.99 15.96 -3.01
N PRO A 13 23.10 16.89 -3.40
CA PRO A 13 22.23 17.59 -2.46
C PRO A 13 21.25 16.68 -1.71
N PHE A 14 21.16 15.41 -2.12
CA PHE A 14 20.32 14.38 -1.50
C PHE A 14 21.15 13.09 -1.33
N SER A 15 21.10 12.55 -0.11
CA SER A 15 21.77 11.30 0.25
C SER A 15 20.90 10.10 -0.12
N ILE A 16 21.45 9.12 -0.82
CA ILE A 16 20.75 7.86 -1.13
C ILE A 16 20.45 7.08 0.16
N GLU A 17 21.30 7.19 1.17
CA GLU A 17 21.17 6.49 2.44
C GLU A 17 19.86 6.87 3.16
N VAL A 18 19.41 8.12 3.04
CA VAL A 18 18.11 8.56 3.59
C VAL A 18 16.94 7.84 2.92
N LEU A 19 17.00 7.66 1.60
CA LEU A 19 15.96 6.91 0.88
C LEU A 19 16.00 5.42 1.23
N GLU A 20 17.20 4.84 1.31
CA GLU A 20 17.39 3.43 1.70
C GLU A 20 16.86 3.18 3.11
N GLU A 21 17.11 4.07 4.05
CA GLU A 21 16.61 3.99 5.42
C GLU A 21 15.06 4.06 5.45
N LEU A 22 14.45 5.01 4.74
CA LEU A 22 12.98 5.10 4.63
C LEU A 22 12.37 3.82 4.06
N LEU A 23 12.97 3.27 3.01
CA LEU A 23 12.54 2.02 2.38
C LEU A 23 12.69 0.82 3.32
N ALA A 24 13.78 0.75 4.09
CA ALA A 24 14.05 -0.32 5.04
C ALA A 24 13.11 -0.26 6.26
N GLN A 25 12.83 0.93 6.77
CA GLN A 25 11.98 1.12 7.95
C GLN A 25 10.49 0.93 7.63
N ARG A 26 10.04 1.27 6.41
CA ARG A 26 8.64 1.16 6.03
C ARG A 26 8.18 -0.30 6.04
N PHE A 27 7.06 -0.56 6.66
CA PHE A 27 6.41 -1.87 6.70
C PHE A 27 4.90 -1.76 6.50
N SER A 28 4.24 -2.88 6.24
CA SER A 28 2.78 -2.96 6.18
C SER A 28 2.21 -3.05 7.60
N CYS A 29 1.77 -1.91 8.12
CA CYS A 29 1.19 -1.81 9.45
C CYS A 29 -0.20 -2.46 9.51
N ARG A 30 -0.44 -3.28 10.52
CA ARG A 30 -1.73 -4.01 10.68
C ARG A 30 -2.31 -3.91 12.08
N ALA A 31 -1.83 -2.94 12.87
CA ALA A 31 -2.44 -2.51 14.13
C ALA A 31 -2.09 -1.05 14.33
N TYR A 32 -3.08 -0.23 14.61
CA TYR A 32 -2.93 1.21 14.71
C TYR A 32 -3.42 1.71 16.06
N LYS A 33 -2.84 2.83 16.49
CA LYS A 33 -3.38 3.62 17.58
C LYS A 33 -4.65 4.36 17.12
N PRO A 34 -5.57 4.69 18.03
CA PRO A 34 -6.83 5.34 17.68
C PRO A 34 -6.68 6.83 17.30
N GLU A 35 -5.52 7.44 17.60
CA GLU A 35 -5.29 8.86 17.33
C GLU A 35 -5.34 9.17 15.83
N PRO A 36 -6.15 10.16 15.42
CA PRO A 36 -6.22 10.56 14.03
C PRO A 36 -4.95 11.32 13.61
N VAL A 37 -4.56 11.13 12.36
CA VAL A 37 -3.47 11.92 11.75
C VAL A 37 -4.00 13.31 11.43
N PRO A 38 -3.34 14.38 11.86
CA PRO A 38 -3.78 15.74 11.56
C PRO A 38 -3.89 16.02 10.06
N ARG A 39 -4.92 16.73 9.64
CA ARG A 39 -5.19 17.08 8.24
C ARG A 39 -3.97 17.68 7.54
N ALA A 40 -3.21 18.55 8.22
CA ALA A 40 -2.01 19.16 7.65
C ALA A 40 -0.92 18.12 7.31
N ILE A 41 -0.79 17.05 8.10
CA ILE A 41 0.14 15.95 7.82
C ILE A 41 -0.35 15.15 6.61
N ILE A 42 -1.65 14.82 6.54
CA ILE A 42 -2.25 14.13 5.39
C ILE A 42 -2.01 14.95 4.11
N GLU A 43 -2.22 16.24 4.14
CA GLU A 43 -1.97 17.12 2.98
C GLU A 43 -0.49 17.19 2.58
N ARG A 44 0.44 17.09 3.53
CA ARG A 44 1.87 16.98 3.20
C ARG A 44 2.18 15.66 2.49
N ILE A 45 1.60 14.53 2.95
CA ILE A 45 1.72 13.24 2.28
C ILE A 45 1.19 13.33 0.85
N LEU A 46 -0.01 13.88 0.66
CA LEU A 46 -0.63 14.02 -0.67
C LEU A 46 0.20 14.92 -1.59
N ARG A 47 0.73 16.04 -1.11
CA ARG A 47 1.62 16.92 -1.90
C ARG A 47 2.88 16.21 -2.37
N ALA A 48 3.49 15.38 -1.54
CA ALA A 48 4.65 14.60 -1.93
C ALA A 48 4.27 13.52 -2.95
N ALA A 49 3.19 12.77 -2.70
CA ALA A 49 2.68 11.75 -3.62
C ALA A 49 2.29 12.33 -4.98
N GLN A 50 1.78 13.57 -5.02
CA GLN A 50 1.42 14.27 -6.27
C GLN A 50 2.62 14.53 -7.18
N ARG A 51 3.86 14.38 -6.70
CA ARG A 51 5.09 14.49 -7.51
C ARG A 51 5.40 13.23 -8.32
N THR A 52 4.56 12.22 -8.24
CA THR A 52 4.70 10.99 -9.02
C THR A 52 4.68 11.30 -10.52
N PRO A 53 5.65 10.81 -11.30
CA PRO A 53 5.57 10.87 -12.75
C PRO A 53 4.46 9.94 -13.27
N SER A 54 3.87 10.28 -14.42
CA SER A 54 2.87 9.43 -15.08
C SER A 54 3.02 9.51 -16.59
N TRP A 55 2.50 8.53 -17.32
CA TRP A 55 2.53 8.54 -18.77
C TRP A 55 1.88 9.81 -19.30
N CYS A 56 2.60 10.54 -20.17
CA CYS A 56 2.17 11.85 -20.71
C CYS A 56 1.72 12.86 -19.65
N ASN A 57 2.18 12.70 -18.42
CA ASN A 57 1.78 13.52 -17.26
C ASN A 57 0.25 13.53 -17.03
N SER A 58 -0.41 12.41 -17.33
CA SER A 58 -1.87 12.26 -17.23
C SER A 58 -2.40 12.33 -15.81
N GLN A 59 -1.55 11.99 -14.79
CA GLN A 59 -1.89 12.05 -13.36
C GLN A 59 -3.24 11.38 -13.06
N PRO A 60 -3.40 10.08 -13.38
CA PRO A 60 -4.70 9.41 -13.46
C PRO A 60 -5.37 9.18 -12.11
N TRP A 61 -4.61 9.28 -11.04
CA TRP A 61 -5.09 9.01 -9.68
C TRP A 61 -6.08 10.05 -9.21
N GLN A 62 -7.18 9.58 -8.66
CA GLN A 62 -8.06 10.34 -7.78
C GLN A 62 -8.15 9.60 -6.45
N VAL A 63 -8.12 10.35 -5.37
CA VAL A 63 -7.98 9.81 -4.01
C VAL A 63 -9.13 10.29 -3.15
N VAL A 64 -9.86 9.35 -2.55
CA VAL A 64 -10.85 9.64 -1.50
C VAL A 64 -10.19 9.33 -0.16
N ILE A 65 -10.14 10.31 0.74
CA ILE A 65 -9.62 10.12 2.11
C ILE A 65 -10.78 10.12 3.09
N THR A 66 -10.83 9.11 3.96
CA THR A 66 -11.78 9.05 5.06
C THR A 66 -11.14 9.36 6.41
N SER A 67 -11.94 9.86 7.34
CA SER A 67 -11.54 10.14 8.73
C SER A 67 -12.75 10.01 9.65
N GLY A 68 -12.53 9.56 10.89
CA GLY A 68 -13.57 9.45 11.91
C GLY A 68 -14.78 8.65 11.42
N GLU A 69 -16.00 9.14 11.64
CA GLU A 69 -17.24 8.47 11.24
C GLU A 69 -17.31 8.09 9.75
N ALA A 70 -16.62 8.82 8.85
CA ALA A 70 -16.60 8.46 7.44
C ALA A 70 -15.81 7.15 7.22
N THR A 71 -14.75 6.91 8.01
CA THR A 71 -14.03 5.64 8.00
C THR A 71 -14.89 4.51 8.57
N ASP A 72 -15.65 4.79 9.62
CA ASP A 72 -16.56 3.81 10.23
C ASP A 72 -17.68 3.42 9.26
N ARG A 73 -18.32 4.39 8.60
CA ARG A 73 -19.35 4.12 7.58
C ARG A 73 -18.81 3.30 6.40
N LEU A 74 -17.58 3.54 5.96
CA LEU A 74 -16.97 2.72 4.90
C LEU A 74 -16.71 1.28 5.39
N ARG A 75 -16.28 1.12 6.64
CA ARG A 75 -16.10 -0.20 7.27
C ARG A 75 -17.41 -0.96 7.34
N ASP A 76 -18.47 -0.28 7.79
CA ASP A 76 -19.81 -0.84 7.92
C ASP A 76 -20.43 -1.22 6.57
N ALA A 77 -20.05 -0.55 5.48
CA ALA A 77 -20.44 -0.91 4.13
C ALA A 77 -19.66 -2.13 3.59
N LEU A 78 -18.35 -2.20 3.82
CA LEU A 78 -17.49 -3.22 3.22
C LEU A 78 -17.44 -4.54 4.00
N TYR A 79 -17.34 -4.45 5.34
CA TYR A 79 -17.11 -5.64 6.17
C TYR A 79 -18.22 -6.68 6.05
N PRO A 80 -19.53 -6.35 6.11
CA PRO A 80 -20.59 -7.34 5.99
C PRO A 80 -20.57 -8.05 4.63
N VAL A 81 -20.26 -7.34 3.54
CA VAL A 81 -20.18 -7.92 2.19
C VAL A 81 -19.01 -8.91 2.10
N ALA A 82 -17.85 -8.54 2.61
CA ALA A 82 -16.69 -9.43 2.65
C ALA A 82 -16.94 -10.65 3.56
N ALA A 83 -17.55 -10.47 4.72
CA ALA A 83 -17.85 -11.53 5.67
C ALA A 83 -18.92 -12.51 5.16
N SER A 84 -19.82 -12.07 4.28
CA SER A 84 -20.81 -12.96 3.66
C SER A 84 -20.23 -13.94 2.64
N GLY A 85 -18.97 -13.75 2.23
CA GLY A 85 -18.36 -14.52 1.15
C GLY A 85 -18.87 -14.15 -0.25
N ALA A 86 -19.44 -12.94 -0.40
CA ALA A 86 -19.90 -12.43 -1.69
C ALA A 86 -18.78 -12.50 -2.75
N PRO A 87 -19.10 -12.81 -4.01
CA PRO A 87 -18.13 -12.85 -5.08
C PRO A 87 -17.39 -11.52 -5.22
N ALA A 88 -16.10 -11.58 -5.58
CA ALA A 88 -15.33 -10.40 -5.88
C ALA A 88 -15.92 -9.65 -7.09
N SER A 89 -16.06 -8.33 -6.96
CA SER A 89 -16.52 -7.40 -8.00
C SER A 89 -15.43 -6.40 -8.39
N GLY A 90 -14.17 -6.85 -8.40
CA GLY A 90 -13.02 -5.97 -8.66
C GLY A 90 -13.01 -5.40 -10.07
N ASP A 91 -12.58 -4.16 -10.19
CA ASP A 91 -12.50 -3.45 -11.48
C ASP A 91 -11.31 -3.90 -12.33
N PHE A 92 -10.29 -4.46 -11.70
CA PHE A 92 -9.12 -5.06 -12.33
C PHE A 92 -9.07 -6.56 -12.02
N ALA A 93 -8.61 -7.35 -12.99
CA ALA A 93 -8.42 -8.78 -12.78
C ALA A 93 -7.35 -9.04 -11.71
N PHE A 94 -7.70 -9.85 -10.71
CA PHE A 94 -6.74 -10.31 -9.72
C PHE A 94 -5.83 -11.42 -10.30
N PRO A 95 -4.66 -11.68 -9.69
CA PRO A 95 -3.79 -12.75 -10.12
C PRO A 95 -4.55 -14.07 -10.17
N ARG A 96 -4.61 -14.68 -11.35
CA ARG A 96 -5.29 -15.97 -11.56
C ARG A 96 -4.65 -17.09 -10.73
N GLU A 97 -3.32 -17.07 -10.62
CA GLU A 97 -2.51 -18.03 -9.87
C GLU A 97 -1.12 -17.48 -9.57
N TYR A 98 -0.44 -18.12 -8.64
CA TYR A 98 0.98 -17.87 -8.35
C TYR A 98 1.79 -19.11 -8.68
N ARG A 99 2.90 -19.00 -9.43
CA ARG A 99 3.76 -20.09 -9.87
C ARG A 99 5.22 -19.85 -9.46
N GLY A 100 5.99 -20.94 -9.30
CA GLY A 100 7.42 -20.88 -9.02
C GLY A 100 7.74 -19.96 -7.86
N VAL A 101 8.74 -19.13 -8.01
CA VAL A 101 9.24 -18.19 -7.00
C VAL A 101 8.17 -17.24 -6.47
N TYR A 102 7.17 -16.87 -7.27
CA TYR A 102 6.07 -16.01 -6.80
C TYR A 102 5.18 -16.73 -5.78
N LEU A 103 4.97 -18.03 -5.97
CA LEU A 103 4.23 -18.86 -5.01
C LEU A 103 5.01 -19.05 -3.72
N GLU A 104 6.31 -19.24 -3.81
CA GLU A 104 7.22 -19.39 -2.67
C GLU A 104 7.23 -18.12 -1.81
N ARG A 105 7.47 -16.96 -2.42
CA ARG A 105 7.44 -15.64 -1.75
C ARG A 105 6.10 -15.33 -1.10
N ARG A 106 5.00 -15.66 -1.80
CA ARG A 106 3.64 -15.50 -1.25
C ARG A 106 3.42 -16.39 -0.02
N ARG A 107 3.88 -17.64 -0.05
CA ARG A 107 3.78 -18.58 1.07
C ARG A 107 4.63 -18.13 2.24
N GLU A 108 5.88 -17.74 2.00
CA GLU A 108 6.79 -17.21 3.02
C GLU A 108 6.13 -16.04 3.77
N SER A 109 5.69 -15.02 3.04
CA SER A 109 5.04 -13.84 3.62
C SER A 109 3.78 -14.20 4.41
N GLY A 110 2.95 -15.13 3.91
CA GLY A 110 1.76 -15.59 4.62
C GLY A 110 2.10 -16.35 5.90
N PHE A 111 3.10 -17.24 5.86
CA PHE A 111 3.51 -17.99 7.05
C PHE A 111 4.17 -17.11 8.10
N GLN A 112 4.95 -16.09 7.71
CA GLN A 112 5.48 -15.11 8.67
C GLN A 112 4.35 -14.42 9.44
N LEU A 113 3.31 -13.96 8.74
CA LEU A 113 2.15 -13.34 9.36
C LEU A 113 1.46 -14.31 10.35
N TYR A 114 1.16 -15.52 9.91
CA TYR A 114 0.43 -16.48 10.73
C TYR A 114 1.25 -16.94 11.93
N ASN A 115 2.55 -17.19 11.76
CA ASN A 115 3.46 -17.54 12.87
C ASN A 115 3.54 -16.40 13.89
N THR A 116 3.65 -15.14 13.45
CA THR A 116 3.67 -13.97 14.34
C THR A 116 2.39 -13.88 15.18
N LEU A 117 1.25 -14.25 14.61
CA LEU A 117 -0.04 -14.25 15.29
C LEU A 117 -0.27 -15.50 16.16
N GLY A 118 0.54 -16.55 16.00
CA GLY A 118 0.33 -17.85 16.64
C GLY A 118 -0.78 -18.66 16.00
N ILE A 119 -1.11 -18.38 14.74
CA ILE A 119 -2.12 -19.13 13.97
C ILE A 119 -1.49 -20.44 13.47
N ALA A 120 -2.08 -21.56 13.83
CA ALA A 120 -1.58 -22.88 13.46
C ALA A 120 -1.65 -23.09 11.94
N ARG A 121 -0.67 -23.85 11.41
CA ARG A 121 -0.64 -24.19 10.00
C ARG A 121 -1.85 -25.04 9.62
N GLY A 122 -2.61 -24.62 8.61
CA GLY A 122 -3.81 -25.29 8.15
C GLY A 122 -5.11 -24.84 8.84
N ASP A 123 -5.06 -23.95 9.80
CA ASP A 123 -6.25 -23.37 10.43
C ASP A 123 -6.94 -22.38 9.46
N LYS A 124 -7.78 -22.95 8.61
CA LYS A 124 -8.51 -22.19 7.58
C LYS A 124 -9.48 -21.17 8.16
N ILE A 125 -10.01 -21.42 9.36
CA ILE A 125 -10.94 -20.49 10.03
C ILE A 125 -10.18 -19.24 10.47
N ALA A 126 -9.08 -19.45 11.18
CA ALA A 126 -8.23 -18.32 11.61
C ALA A 126 -7.63 -17.55 10.42
N TYR A 127 -7.28 -18.25 9.32
CA TYR A 127 -6.85 -17.58 8.08
C TYR A 127 -7.94 -16.69 7.49
N ALA A 128 -9.19 -17.18 7.43
CA ALA A 128 -10.31 -16.40 6.93
C ALA A 128 -10.61 -15.19 7.84
N GLN A 129 -10.59 -15.39 9.15
CA GLN A 129 -10.76 -14.29 10.12
C GLN A 129 -9.67 -13.21 9.94
N GLN A 130 -8.40 -13.63 9.82
CA GLN A 130 -7.30 -12.70 9.59
C GLN A 130 -7.40 -11.97 8.24
N ALA A 131 -7.93 -12.62 7.20
CA ALA A 131 -8.18 -11.96 5.93
C ALA A 131 -9.27 -10.89 6.02
N LEU A 132 -10.30 -11.10 6.85
CA LEU A 132 -11.36 -10.13 7.09
C LEU A 132 -10.89 -8.86 7.81
N GLU A 133 -9.76 -8.90 8.53
CA GLU A 133 -9.19 -7.69 9.16
C GLU A 133 -8.83 -6.61 8.12
N ASN A 134 -8.59 -6.98 6.85
CA ASN A 134 -8.44 -6.00 5.78
C ASN A 134 -9.64 -5.06 5.66
N PHE A 135 -10.85 -5.59 5.82
CA PHE A 135 -12.11 -4.84 5.69
C PHE A 135 -12.51 -4.12 6.99
N LYS A 136 -11.78 -4.37 8.08
CA LYS A 136 -11.79 -3.53 9.29
C LYS A 136 -10.69 -2.48 9.26
N PHE A 137 -9.93 -2.41 8.16
CA PHE A 137 -8.79 -1.49 7.97
C PHE A 137 -7.71 -1.68 9.02
N PHE A 138 -7.64 -2.87 9.64
CA PHE A 138 -6.75 -3.16 10.77
C PHE A 138 -6.88 -2.17 11.94
N GLY A 139 -8.04 -1.53 12.11
CA GLY A 139 -8.28 -0.51 13.13
C GLY A 139 -7.71 0.88 12.79
N ALA A 140 -7.25 1.11 11.57
CA ALA A 140 -6.75 2.42 11.15
C ALA A 140 -7.82 3.52 11.24
N PRO A 141 -7.47 4.74 11.69
CA PRO A 141 -8.37 5.87 11.74
C PRO A 141 -8.68 6.48 10.37
N HIS A 142 -7.87 6.16 9.36
CA HIS A 142 -7.99 6.72 8.02
C HIS A 142 -7.82 5.65 6.94
N VAL A 143 -8.53 5.85 5.84
CA VAL A 143 -8.36 5.07 4.60
C VAL A 143 -8.28 6.03 3.41
N ALA A 144 -7.33 5.77 2.51
CA ALA A 144 -7.26 6.38 1.19
C ALA A 144 -7.73 5.35 0.15
N ILE A 145 -8.75 5.67 -0.64
CA ILE A 145 -9.17 4.87 -1.79
C ILE A 145 -8.57 5.49 -3.04
N ILE A 146 -7.78 4.71 -3.77
CA ILE A 146 -7.09 5.12 -4.99
C ILE A 146 -7.89 4.63 -6.19
N THR A 147 -8.25 5.55 -7.07
CA THR A 147 -9.00 5.24 -8.31
C THR A 147 -8.31 5.82 -9.53
N THR A 148 -8.57 5.23 -10.70
CA THR A 148 -8.13 5.72 -12.00
C THR A 148 -9.31 5.78 -12.98
N ASP A 149 -9.16 6.48 -14.10
CA ASP A 149 -10.14 6.47 -15.17
C ASP A 149 -10.04 5.16 -15.99
N GLU A 150 -11.18 4.59 -16.38
CA GLU A 150 -11.22 3.33 -17.12
C GLU A 150 -10.54 3.42 -18.50
N ALA A 151 -10.67 4.57 -19.15
CA ALA A 151 -10.09 4.80 -20.49
C ALA A 151 -8.56 4.73 -20.50
N LEU A 152 -7.91 4.90 -19.33
CA LEU A 152 -6.45 4.79 -19.20
C LEU A 152 -5.97 3.34 -19.00
N GLY A 153 -6.90 2.41 -18.79
CA GLY A 153 -6.62 0.98 -18.72
C GLY A 153 -5.53 0.61 -17.72
N VAL A 154 -4.71 -0.38 -18.10
CA VAL A 154 -3.65 -0.91 -17.25
C VAL A 154 -2.57 0.12 -16.93
N TYR A 155 -2.26 1.03 -17.84
CA TYR A 155 -1.24 2.05 -17.60
C TYR A 155 -1.67 3.10 -16.57
N GLY A 156 -2.96 3.44 -16.52
CA GLY A 156 -3.49 4.24 -15.43
C GLY A 156 -3.30 3.55 -14.06
N ALA A 157 -3.46 2.23 -13.98
CA ALA A 157 -3.20 1.47 -12.76
C ALA A 157 -1.69 1.40 -12.42
N VAL A 158 -0.80 1.31 -13.42
CA VAL A 158 0.66 1.35 -13.22
C VAL A 158 1.09 2.70 -12.62
N ASP A 159 0.59 3.80 -13.18
CA ASP A 159 0.86 5.15 -12.67
C ASP A 159 0.33 5.32 -11.22
N CYS A 160 -0.86 4.79 -10.93
CA CYS A 160 -1.40 4.75 -9.57
C CYS A 160 -0.51 3.94 -8.63
N GLY A 161 0.13 2.86 -9.09
CA GLY A 161 1.12 2.10 -8.30
C GLY A 161 2.31 2.97 -7.89
N GLY A 162 2.83 3.80 -8.79
CA GLY A 162 3.85 4.80 -8.49
C GLY A 162 3.38 5.81 -7.44
N TYR A 163 2.15 6.33 -7.59
CA TYR A 163 1.53 7.23 -6.62
C TYR A 163 1.41 6.60 -5.23
N VAL A 164 0.91 5.36 -5.17
CA VAL A 164 0.82 4.59 -3.91
C VAL A 164 2.19 4.51 -3.24
N ASN A 165 3.24 4.12 -3.99
CA ASN A 165 4.57 3.99 -3.40
C ASN A 165 5.08 5.33 -2.82
N ASN A 166 4.90 6.44 -3.53
CA ASN A 166 5.27 7.76 -3.03
C ASN A 166 4.44 8.20 -1.81
N PHE A 167 3.14 7.85 -1.78
CA PHE A 167 2.30 8.05 -0.60
C PHE A 167 2.87 7.31 0.62
N LEU A 168 3.24 6.02 0.46
CA LEU A 168 3.78 5.21 1.55
C LEU A 168 5.10 5.79 2.09
N LEU A 169 6.00 6.23 1.20
CA LEU A 169 7.29 6.82 1.58
C LEU A 169 7.12 8.17 2.27
N ALA A 170 6.25 9.03 1.74
CA ALA A 170 5.95 10.32 2.35
C ALA A 170 5.31 10.16 3.74
N ALA A 171 4.41 9.20 3.90
CA ALA A 171 3.81 8.86 5.17
C ALA A 171 4.88 8.39 6.17
N GLN A 172 5.76 7.46 5.77
CA GLN A 172 6.87 6.99 6.59
C GLN A 172 7.78 8.14 7.05
N ALA A 173 8.14 9.04 6.15
CA ALA A 173 8.96 10.22 6.46
C ALA A 173 8.30 11.19 7.45
N LEU A 174 6.98 11.10 7.61
CA LEU A 174 6.19 11.92 8.54
C LEU A 174 5.73 11.12 9.79
N GLY A 175 6.28 9.92 10.01
CA GLY A 175 5.95 9.07 11.16
C GLY A 175 4.55 8.44 11.07
N VAL A 176 3.93 8.40 9.89
CA VAL A 176 2.63 7.79 9.65
C VAL A 176 2.81 6.41 9.04
N ALA A 177 2.29 5.40 9.70
CA ALA A 177 2.33 4.02 9.24
C ALA A 177 1.20 3.74 8.24
N THR A 178 1.46 2.82 7.30
CA THR A 178 0.55 2.52 6.20
C THR A 178 0.47 1.02 5.89
N VAL A 179 -0.63 0.59 5.29
CA VAL A 179 -0.72 -0.69 4.59
C VAL A 179 -1.49 -0.52 3.28
N PRO A 180 -0.88 -0.76 2.11
CA PRO A 180 -1.60 -0.81 0.85
C PRO A 180 -2.39 -2.13 0.76
N GLN A 181 -3.65 -2.05 0.35
CA GLN A 181 -4.60 -3.16 0.40
C GLN A 181 -5.33 -3.33 -0.95
N ALA A 182 -4.84 -4.26 -1.78
CA ALA A 182 -5.60 -4.71 -2.94
C ALA A 182 -6.92 -5.40 -2.53
N ALA A 183 -6.98 -5.95 -1.31
CA ALA A 183 -8.17 -6.60 -0.78
C ALA A 183 -9.42 -5.71 -0.82
N LEU A 184 -9.28 -4.40 -0.59
CA LEU A 184 -10.43 -3.49 -0.63
C LEU A 184 -11.05 -3.40 -2.03
N ALA A 185 -10.22 -3.53 -3.08
CA ALA A 185 -10.69 -3.53 -4.47
C ALA A 185 -11.47 -4.81 -4.84
N PHE A 186 -11.51 -5.86 -3.99
CA PHE A 186 -12.41 -7.00 -4.22
C PHE A 186 -13.88 -6.61 -4.28
N HIS A 187 -14.25 -5.52 -3.59
CA HIS A 187 -15.62 -5.03 -3.54
C HIS A 187 -15.71 -3.60 -4.09
N SER A 188 -15.12 -3.38 -5.29
CA SER A 188 -15.11 -2.07 -5.97
C SER A 188 -16.50 -1.49 -6.17
N ALA A 189 -17.53 -2.31 -6.43
CA ALA A 189 -18.90 -1.86 -6.59
C ALA A 189 -19.42 -1.18 -5.30
N VAL A 190 -19.16 -1.78 -4.13
CA VAL A 190 -19.56 -1.21 -2.84
C VAL A 190 -18.86 0.13 -2.59
N ILE A 191 -17.58 0.23 -2.93
CA ILE A 191 -16.80 1.48 -2.78
C ILE A 191 -17.37 2.57 -3.69
N ARG A 192 -17.65 2.25 -4.97
CA ARG A 192 -18.24 3.22 -5.90
C ARG A 192 -19.60 3.72 -5.43
N GLU A 193 -20.48 2.82 -5.00
CA GLU A 193 -21.78 3.17 -4.46
C GLU A 193 -21.64 4.05 -3.22
N HIS A 194 -20.81 3.64 -2.25
CA HIS A 194 -20.62 4.37 -0.99
C HIS A 194 -20.14 5.81 -1.19
N PHE A 195 -19.24 6.04 -2.16
CA PHE A 195 -18.71 7.38 -2.46
C PHE A 195 -19.36 8.06 -3.66
N SER A 196 -20.42 7.48 -4.24
CA SER A 196 -21.09 7.99 -5.44
C SER A 196 -20.09 8.28 -6.59
N LEU A 197 -19.12 7.38 -6.78
CA LEU A 197 -18.14 7.51 -7.87
C LEU A 197 -18.80 7.13 -9.20
N GLY A 198 -18.45 7.86 -10.26
CA GLY A 198 -18.91 7.53 -11.62
C GLY A 198 -18.43 6.13 -12.07
N GLU A 199 -19.18 5.49 -12.95
CA GLU A 199 -18.87 4.14 -13.46
C GLU A 199 -17.50 4.05 -14.15
N HIS A 200 -17.04 5.16 -14.75
CA HIS A 200 -15.71 5.28 -15.36
C HIS A 200 -14.55 5.26 -14.33
N ARG A 201 -14.85 5.44 -13.02
CA ARG A 201 -13.82 5.38 -11.97
C ARG A 201 -13.58 3.95 -11.54
N ARG A 202 -12.37 3.46 -11.77
CA ARG A 202 -11.92 2.11 -11.41
C ARG A 202 -11.12 2.16 -10.11
N VAL A 203 -11.51 1.35 -9.14
CA VAL A 203 -10.82 1.22 -7.85
C VAL A 203 -9.57 0.38 -8.02
N VAL A 204 -8.39 0.97 -7.77
CA VAL A 204 -7.10 0.30 -7.86
C VAL A 204 -6.77 -0.44 -6.57
N CYS A 205 -6.82 0.26 -5.45
CA CYS A 205 -6.57 -0.28 -4.11
C CYS A 205 -7.02 0.71 -3.03
N GLY A 206 -6.91 0.28 -1.77
CA GLY A 206 -6.96 1.19 -0.62
C GLY A 206 -5.62 1.25 0.09
N ILE A 207 -5.46 2.27 0.94
CA ILE A 207 -4.34 2.41 1.89
C ILE A 207 -4.95 2.74 3.24
N SER A 208 -4.85 1.82 4.21
CA SER A 208 -5.15 2.15 5.59
C SER A 208 -3.94 2.81 6.23
N PHE A 209 -4.14 3.88 7.01
CA PHE A 209 -3.03 4.62 7.60
C PHE A 209 -3.40 5.30 8.94
N GLY A 210 -2.36 5.53 9.74
CA GLY A 210 -2.44 6.08 11.08
C GLY A 210 -1.11 5.94 11.82
N TYR A 211 -1.10 6.11 13.12
CA TYR A 211 0.07 5.84 13.94
C TYR A 211 0.14 4.35 14.30
N ALA A 212 1.32 3.73 14.11
CA ALA A 212 1.50 2.31 14.41
C ALA A 212 1.36 2.03 15.90
N ASP A 213 0.67 0.96 16.25
CA ASP A 213 0.82 0.31 17.54
C ASP A 213 2.04 -0.63 17.46
N HIS A 214 3.17 -0.15 17.97
CA HIS A 214 4.44 -0.90 17.94
C HIS A 214 4.47 -2.06 18.96
N ASP A 215 3.60 -2.04 19.96
CA ASP A 215 3.52 -3.08 20.98
C ASP A 215 2.70 -4.29 20.48
N HIS A 216 1.89 -4.10 19.46
CA HIS A 216 1.11 -5.17 18.88
C HIS A 216 1.99 -6.10 18.03
N LYS A 217 2.01 -7.41 18.38
CA LYS A 217 2.87 -8.44 17.75
C LYS A 217 2.79 -8.48 16.21
N ILE A 218 1.63 -8.17 15.61
CA ILE A 218 1.44 -8.19 14.15
C ILE A 218 2.37 -7.19 13.42
N ASN A 219 2.86 -6.16 14.11
CA ASN A 219 3.75 -5.16 13.55
C ASN A 219 5.25 -5.49 13.74
N SER A 220 5.58 -6.63 14.36
CA SER A 220 6.97 -6.97 14.71
C SER A 220 7.78 -7.59 13.57
N TYR A 221 7.15 -8.18 12.53
CA TYR A 221 7.87 -8.88 11.47
C TYR A 221 8.12 -7.99 10.24
N ARG A 222 9.11 -8.39 9.44
CA ARG A 222 9.44 -7.75 8.16
C ARG A 222 9.56 -8.83 7.10
N THR A 223 9.11 -8.51 5.88
CA THR A 223 9.23 -9.41 4.72
C THR A 223 10.60 -9.26 4.06
N SER A 224 11.17 -10.37 3.59
CA SER A 224 12.38 -10.41 2.78
C SER A 224 12.22 -9.70 1.43
N ARG A 225 13.33 -9.50 0.75
CA ARG A 225 13.40 -9.11 -0.65
C ARG A 225 14.36 -10.06 -1.37
N ALA A 226 14.09 -10.27 -2.66
CA ALA A 226 15.00 -11.00 -3.54
C ALA A 226 16.33 -10.28 -3.68
N ALA A 227 17.39 -11.02 -3.92
CA ALA A 227 18.68 -10.46 -4.29
C ALA A 227 18.61 -9.80 -5.68
N ILE A 228 19.53 -8.88 -5.97
CA ILE A 228 19.50 -8.11 -7.22
C ILE A 228 19.65 -9.01 -8.44
N ASP A 229 20.50 -10.02 -8.37
CA ASP A 229 20.78 -11.01 -9.44
C ASP A 229 19.56 -11.92 -9.76
N GLU A 230 18.60 -12.03 -8.83
CA GLU A 230 17.33 -12.73 -9.09
C GLU A 230 16.33 -11.89 -9.90
N VAL A 231 16.50 -10.57 -9.98
CA VAL A 231 15.50 -9.63 -10.54
C VAL A 231 16.07 -8.75 -11.66
N ALA A 232 17.38 -8.62 -11.78
CA ALA A 232 18.04 -7.81 -12.80
C ALA A 232 19.07 -8.64 -13.57
N THR A 233 19.12 -8.44 -14.88
CA THR A 233 20.15 -9.01 -15.76
C THR A 233 20.93 -7.85 -16.38
N PHE A 234 22.24 -7.84 -16.22
CA PHE A 234 23.13 -6.91 -16.89
C PHE A 234 23.50 -7.47 -18.26
N VAL A 235 23.36 -6.66 -19.31
CA VAL A 235 23.69 -7.03 -20.68
C VAL A 235 24.73 -6.05 -21.21
N GLY A 236 25.88 -6.55 -21.69
CA GLY A 236 26.89 -5.72 -22.29
C GLY A 236 28.17 -5.54 -21.45
N ASP A 237 28.35 -6.31 -20.40
CA ASP A 237 29.62 -6.39 -19.60
C ASP A 237 30.44 -7.61 -19.99
#